data_57901e0b12cbd397208f1ef3283ea09d
#
_entry.id   57901e0b12cbd397208f1ef3283ea09d
#
_cell.length_a   1.000
_cell.length_b   1.000
_cell.length_c   1.000
_cell.angle_alpha   90.00
_cell.angle_beta   90.00
_cell.angle_gamma   90.00
#
_symmetry.space_group_name_H-M   'P 1'
#
loop_
_entity.id
_entity.type
_entity.pdbx_description
1 polymer ?
#
loop_
_entity_poly.entity_id
_entity_poly.type
_entity_poly.pdbx_seq_one_letter_code
_entity_poly.pdbx_strand_id
1 'polypeptide(L)'
;MSGISGMNYTFRPLDPLNDAELLHGWVTHPKAAYWMMQDARLEDVERAYMEIAADPHHHALLGLRDGEPAFLMEKYDPAHRELVGLYEPEPGDVGMHFLVPPTNTPVHGFTRSVITAVMAHLFEHPATHRVVVEPDVSNKAVHALNEVVGFVPDREIDKPEKRALLSFCTREQFFKRHSLAARGVTV
;
A
#
# COMPACT_ATOMS: atom_id res chain seq x y z
N MET A 1 -16.57 -7.69 18.09
CA MET A 1 -15.35 -7.28 17.38
C MET A 1 -14.40 -8.46 17.36
N SER A 2 -14.49 -9.31 16.36
CA SER A 2 -13.69 -10.54 16.29
C SER A 2 -12.51 -10.26 15.36
N GLY A 3 -11.32 -10.19 15.96
CA GLY A 3 -10.08 -9.87 15.30
C GLY A 3 -9.75 -10.81 14.15
N ILE A 4 -9.28 -10.23 13.07
CA ILE A 4 -8.53 -10.92 12.04
C ILE A 4 -7.27 -11.45 12.73
N SER A 5 -7.14 -12.76 12.77
CA SER A 5 -6.18 -13.53 13.56
C SER A 5 -4.73 -12.97 13.53
N GLY A 6 -4.24 -12.51 14.65
CA GLY A 6 -2.86 -12.74 15.08
C GLY A 6 -1.85 -11.61 15.01
N MET A 7 -2.05 -10.50 14.27
CA MET A 7 -1.11 -9.38 14.26
C MET A 7 -1.85 -8.06 14.40
N ASN A 8 -1.65 -7.36 15.51
CA ASN A 8 -2.21 -6.03 15.72
C ASN A 8 -1.26 -5.00 15.13
N TYR A 9 -1.77 -4.21 14.20
CA TYR A 9 -1.05 -3.06 13.66
C TYR A 9 -1.75 -1.77 14.07
N THR A 10 -0.96 -0.75 14.36
CA THR A 10 -1.40 0.64 14.50
C THR A 10 -0.75 1.48 13.41
N PHE A 11 -1.34 2.63 13.11
CA PHE A 11 -0.83 3.53 12.07
C PHE A 11 -0.56 4.89 12.69
N ARG A 12 0.54 5.52 12.28
CA ARG A 12 0.83 6.92 12.57
C ARG A 12 1.27 7.66 11.32
N PRO A 13 1.07 8.98 11.25
CA PRO A 13 1.70 9.78 10.22
C PRO A 13 3.22 9.57 10.21
N LEU A 14 3.79 9.54 9.02
CA LEU A 14 5.23 9.53 8.85
C LEU A 14 5.80 10.91 9.17
N ASP A 15 6.88 10.96 9.93
CA ASP A 15 7.66 12.19 10.18
C ASP A 15 8.82 12.23 9.17
N PRO A 16 8.82 13.14 8.17
CA PRO A 16 9.82 13.15 7.12
C PRO A 16 11.26 13.34 7.60
N LEU A 17 11.46 13.94 8.77
CA LEU A 17 12.78 14.17 9.33
C LEU A 17 13.21 13.05 10.27
N ASN A 18 12.35 12.68 11.21
CA ASN A 18 12.68 11.69 12.22
C ASN A 18 12.66 10.24 11.69
N ASP A 19 11.87 9.96 10.64
CA ASP A 19 11.79 8.64 10.05
C ASP A 19 12.67 8.46 8.79
N ALA A 20 13.35 9.51 8.33
CA ALA A 20 14.07 9.52 7.05
C ALA A 20 15.17 8.45 6.96
N GLU A 21 15.99 8.27 8.00
CA GLU A 21 17.04 7.25 8.02
C GLU A 21 16.47 5.84 7.92
N LEU A 22 15.38 5.58 8.65
CA LEU A 22 14.67 4.31 8.59
C LEU A 22 14.15 4.03 7.18
N LEU A 23 13.46 5.01 6.59
CA LEU A 23 12.92 4.89 5.24
C LEU A 23 14.01 4.74 4.19
N HIS A 24 15.08 5.51 4.30
CA HIS A 24 16.22 5.40 3.39
C HIS A 24 16.75 3.96 3.35
N GLY A 25 16.94 3.33 4.52
CA GLY A 25 17.34 1.92 4.58
C GLY A 25 16.33 0.95 3.94
N TRP A 26 15.04 1.28 3.93
CA TRP A 26 14.01 0.45 3.32
C TRP A 26 13.90 0.64 1.80
N VAL A 27 13.81 1.90 1.34
CA VAL A 27 13.52 2.21 -0.08
C VAL A 27 14.73 2.02 -1.00
N THR A 28 15.95 2.12 -0.46
CA THR A 28 17.20 1.89 -1.23
C THR A 28 17.60 0.42 -1.28
N HIS A 29 16.97 -0.45 -0.52
CA HIS A 29 17.31 -1.86 -0.50
C HIS A 29 16.96 -2.54 -1.84
N PRO A 30 17.79 -3.43 -2.38
CA PRO A 30 17.54 -4.11 -3.68
C PRO A 30 16.18 -4.80 -3.77
N LYS A 31 15.65 -5.33 -2.66
CA LYS A 31 14.31 -5.93 -2.61
C LYS A 31 13.16 -4.93 -2.78
N ALA A 32 13.43 -3.63 -2.65
CA ALA A 32 12.47 -2.55 -2.86
C ALA A 32 12.54 -1.96 -4.29
N ALA A 33 12.99 -2.74 -5.29
CA ALA A 33 13.22 -2.27 -6.66
C ALA A 33 11.99 -1.58 -7.27
N TYR A 34 10.79 -2.09 -7.00
CA TYR A 34 9.55 -1.50 -7.50
C TYR A 34 9.14 -0.18 -6.81
N TRP A 35 9.85 0.21 -5.73
CA TRP A 35 9.69 1.53 -5.10
C TRP A 35 10.45 2.63 -5.83
N MET A 36 11.42 2.23 -6.70
CA MET A 36 12.17 3.10 -7.62
C MET A 36 13.00 4.21 -6.93
N MET A 37 13.54 3.92 -5.74
CA MET A 37 14.38 4.83 -4.97
C MET A 37 15.75 4.22 -4.58
N GLN A 38 16.24 3.20 -5.31
CA GLN A 38 17.48 2.49 -4.94
C GLN A 38 18.70 3.40 -4.85
N ASP A 39 18.78 4.40 -5.72
CA ASP A 39 19.92 5.31 -5.81
C ASP A 39 19.70 6.63 -5.05
N ALA A 40 18.59 6.72 -4.29
CA ALA A 40 18.28 7.92 -3.53
C ALA A 40 19.26 8.12 -2.37
N ARG A 41 19.70 9.36 -2.17
CA ARG A 41 20.42 9.78 -0.97
C ARG A 41 19.41 10.06 0.14
N LEU A 42 19.90 10.17 1.36
CA LEU A 42 19.05 10.49 2.52
C LEU A 42 18.23 11.78 2.28
N GLU A 43 18.89 12.82 1.78
CA GLU A 43 18.24 14.12 1.50
C GLU A 43 17.18 14.02 0.41
N ASP A 44 17.29 13.07 -0.51
CA ASP A 44 16.30 12.85 -1.56
C ASP A 44 15.05 12.19 -0.97
N VAL A 45 15.22 11.26 -0.02
CA VAL A 45 14.13 10.65 0.74
C VAL A 45 13.43 11.67 1.63
N GLU A 46 14.18 12.45 2.41
CA GLU A 46 13.63 13.56 3.23
C GLU A 46 12.76 14.49 2.39
N ARG A 47 13.30 14.95 1.26
CA ARG A 47 12.59 15.87 0.35
C ARG A 47 11.31 15.26 -0.19
N ALA A 48 11.36 14.01 -0.68
CA ALA A 48 10.19 13.32 -1.23
C ALA A 48 9.07 13.21 -0.20
N TYR A 49 9.39 12.84 1.03
CA TYR A 49 8.38 12.71 2.08
C TYR A 49 7.95 14.04 2.72
N MET A 50 8.78 15.07 2.67
CA MET A 50 8.35 16.45 2.98
C MET A 50 7.34 16.97 1.95
N GLU A 51 7.55 16.69 0.67
CA GLU A 51 6.59 17.03 -0.38
C GLU A 51 5.25 16.32 -0.17
N ILE A 52 5.28 15.02 0.16
CA ILE A 52 4.08 14.27 0.51
C ILE A 52 3.38 14.86 1.74
N ALA A 53 4.14 15.20 2.79
CA ALA A 53 3.59 15.78 4.02
C ALA A 53 2.91 17.15 3.81
N ALA A 54 3.37 17.91 2.80
CA ALA A 54 2.81 19.22 2.42
C ALA A 54 1.61 19.08 1.47
N ASP A 55 1.33 17.90 0.93
CA ASP A 55 0.30 17.67 -0.07
C ASP A 55 -1.02 17.24 0.58
N PRO A 56 -2.13 17.98 0.38
CA PRO A 56 -3.43 17.60 0.92
C PRO A 56 -4.02 16.34 0.28
N HIS A 57 -3.50 15.90 -0.87
CA HIS A 57 -4.00 14.76 -1.64
C HIS A 57 -3.11 13.50 -1.56
N HIS A 58 -2.03 13.55 -0.76
CA HIS A 58 -1.11 12.43 -0.60
C HIS A 58 -0.64 12.33 0.85
N HIS A 59 -0.71 11.15 1.44
CA HIS A 59 -0.34 10.93 2.84
C HIS A 59 0.51 9.67 2.97
N ALA A 60 1.61 9.79 3.72
CA ALA A 60 2.45 8.66 4.10
C ALA A 60 2.25 8.32 5.59
N LEU A 61 2.11 7.03 5.89
CA LEU A 61 1.95 6.52 7.24
C LEU A 61 2.95 5.38 7.48
N LEU A 62 3.43 5.27 8.73
CA LEU A 62 4.09 4.06 9.19
C LEU A 62 3.08 3.15 9.87
N GLY A 63 3.06 1.90 9.46
CA GLY A 63 2.41 0.82 10.19
C GLY A 63 3.34 0.29 11.27
N LEU A 64 2.84 0.22 12.49
CA LEU A 64 3.59 -0.26 13.65
C LEU A 64 3.06 -1.62 14.07
N ARG A 65 3.98 -2.53 14.40
CA ARG A 65 3.68 -3.80 15.06
C ARG A 65 4.30 -3.77 16.46
N ASP A 66 3.48 -3.93 17.48
CA ASP A 66 3.91 -3.88 18.88
C ASP A 66 4.65 -2.56 19.23
N GLY A 67 4.25 -1.45 18.58
CA GLY A 67 4.85 -0.13 18.75
C GLY A 67 6.06 0.17 17.88
N GLU A 68 6.62 -0.83 17.18
CA GLU A 68 7.80 -0.67 16.33
C GLU A 68 7.42 -0.56 14.84
N PRO A 69 8.12 0.30 14.05
CA PRO A 69 7.89 0.43 12.62
C PRO A 69 8.03 -0.90 11.89
N ALA A 70 6.99 -1.29 11.16
CA ALA A 70 6.90 -2.59 10.51
C ALA A 70 6.70 -2.51 8.99
N PHE A 71 6.10 -1.44 8.49
CA PHE A 71 5.89 -1.20 7.06
C PHE A 71 5.56 0.26 6.78
N LEU A 72 5.74 0.66 5.54
CA LEU A 72 5.32 1.94 5.00
C LEU A 72 4.03 1.77 4.21
N MET A 73 3.14 2.74 4.30
CA MET A 73 1.95 2.85 3.48
C MET A 73 1.79 4.28 2.99
N GLU A 74 1.39 4.44 1.74
CA GLU A 74 0.96 5.70 1.18
C GLU A 74 -0.48 5.58 0.68
N LYS A 75 -1.27 6.63 0.89
CA LYS A 75 -2.60 6.78 0.30
C LYS A 75 -2.69 8.11 -0.42
N TYR A 76 -3.37 8.14 -1.55
CA TYR A 76 -3.51 9.34 -2.36
C TYR A 76 -4.90 9.45 -3.00
N ASP A 77 -5.27 10.66 -3.34
CA ASP A 77 -6.46 10.93 -4.14
C ASP A 77 -6.10 10.75 -5.64
N PRO A 78 -6.60 9.71 -6.31
CA PRO A 78 -6.23 9.42 -7.70
C PRO A 78 -6.74 10.45 -8.71
N ALA A 79 -7.68 11.31 -8.33
CA ALA A 79 -8.09 12.44 -9.16
C ALA A 79 -7.05 13.58 -9.20
N HIS A 80 -6.13 13.62 -8.23
CA HIS A 80 -5.13 14.67 -8.07
C HIS A 80 -3.68 14.18 -8.15
N ARG A 81 -3.45 12.89 -7.96
CA ARG A 81 -2.11 12.27 -7.88
C ARG A 81 -2.05 10.97 -8.69
N GLU A 82 -0.84 10.56 -9.04
CA GLU A 82 -0.43 9.26 -9.61
C GLU A 82 -1.18 8.81 -10.88
N LEU A 83 -2.49 8.88 -10.89
CA LEU A 83 -3.37 8.33 -11.93
C LEU A 83 -4.14 9.38 -12.71
N VAL A 84 -3.81 10.66 -12.56
CA VAL A 84 -4.46 11.77 -13.27
C VAL A 84 -4.38 11.54 -14.78
N GLY A 85 -5.55 11.53 -15.45
CA GLY A 85 -5.64 11.33 -16.90
C GLY A 85 -5.46 9.88 -17.38
N LEU A 86 -5.25 8.93 -16.49
CA LEU A 86 -5.05 7.51 -16.82
C LEU A 86 -6.32 6.67 -16.66
N TYR A 87 -7.28 7.14 -15.87
CA TYR A 87 -8.62 6.57 -15.74
C TYR A 87 -9.60 7.65 -15.23
N GLU A 88 -10.89 7.35 -15.23
CA GLU A 88 -11.93 8.21 -14.65
C GLU A 88 -12.16 7.85 -13.19
N PRO A 89 -11.69 8.66 -12.21
CA PRO A 89 -11.91 8.40 -10.80
C PRO A 89 -13.37 8.51 -10.40
N GLU A 90 -13.82 7.60 -9.54
CA GLU A 90 -15.15 7.66 -8.93
C GLU A 90 -15.08 8.30 -7.53
N PRO A 91 -16.16 8.95 -7.06
CA PRO A 91 -16.21 9.42 -5.67
C PRO A 91 -15.94 8.29 -4.68
N GLY A 92 -14.98 8.50 -3.77
CA GLY A 92 -14.58 7.48 -2.80
C GLY A 92 -13.49 6.52 -3.28
N ASP A 93 -12.87 6.79 -4.43
CA ASP A 93 -11.64 6.11 -4.84
C ASP A 93 -10.46 6.60 -3.98
N VAL A 94 -9.64 5.66 -3.54
CA VAL A 94 -8.38 5.92 -2.81
C VAL A 94 -7.28 5.10 -3.46
N GLY A 95 -6.22 5.77 -3.90
CA GLY A 95 -4.99 5.11 -4.34
C GLY A 95 -4.14 4.66 -3.16
N MET A 96 -3.37 3.58 -3.32
CA MET A 96 -2.56 3.02 -2.25
C MET A 96 -1.27 2.41 -2.78
N HIS A 97 -0.17 2.69 -2.06
CA HIS A 97 1.09 1.96 -2.13
C HIS A 97 1.46 1.43 -0.74
N PHE A 98 2.18 0.33 -0.68
CA PHE A 98 2.78 -0.11 0.58
C PHE A 98 4.13 -0.80 0.33
N LEU A 99 5.01 -0.72 1.32
CA LEU A 99 6.34 -1.32 1.30
C LEU A 99 6.54 -2.10 2.60
N VAL A 100 6.81 -3.40 2.47
CA VAL A 100 7.30 -4.23 3.57
C VAL A 100 8.82 -4.16 3.55
N PRO A 101 9.47 -3.77 4.66
CA PRO A 101 10.92 -3.65 4.70
C PRO A 101 11.61 -4.99 4.49
N PRO A 102 12.83 -4.97 3.97
CA PRO A 102 13.64 -6.18 3.83
C PRO A 102 13.96 -6.78 5.21
N THR A 103 13.98 -8.09 5.28
CA THR A 103 14.33 -8.81 6.52
C THR A 103 15.14 -10.07 6.20
N ASN A 104 16.04 -10.42 7.11
CA ASN A 104 16.78 -11.69 7.10
C ASN A 104 16.01 -12.81 7.85
N THR A 105 14.94 -12.45 8.55
CA THR A 105 14.08 -13.37 9.31
C THR A 105 12.63 -13.25 8.83
N PRO A 106 12.30 -13.76 7.63
CA PRO A 106 10.96 -13.62 7.08
C PRO A 106 9.95 -14.39 7.95
N VAL A 107 8.84 -13.74 8.26
CA VAL A 107 7.69 -14.35 8.93
C VAL A 107 6.67 -14.77 7.89
N HIS A 108 6.28 -16.03 7.90
CA HIS A 108 5.29 -16.54 6.95
C HIS A 108 3.96 -15.77 7.08
N GLY A 109 3.42 -15.34 5.95
CA GLY A 109 2.16 -14.60 5.90
C GLY A 109 2.24 -13.13 6.32
N PHE A 110 3.44 -12.60 6.66
CA PHE A 110 3.60 -11.22 7.11
C PHE A 110 3.09 -10.20 6.07
N THR A 111 3.54 -10.29 4.82
CA THR A 111 3.11 -9.36 3.75
C THR A 111 1.61 -9.41 3.49
N ARG A 112 1.01 -10.61 3.58
CA ARG A 112 -0.43 -10.77 3.48
C ARG A 112 -1.16 -10.10 4.65
N SER A 113 -0.64 -10.24 5.88
CA SER A 113 -1.24 -9.57 7.04
C SER A 113 -1.12 -8.05 6.95
N VAL A 114 0.00 -7.54 6.40
CA VAL A 114 0.21 -6.10 6.17
C VAL A 114 -0.81 -5.55 5.17
N ILE A 115 -0.93 -6.13 3.98
CA ILE A 115 -1.89 -5.61 2.98
C ILE A 115 -3.33 -5.70 3.50
N THR A 116 -3.66 -6.76 4.25
CA THR A 116 -4.97 -6.89 4.89
C THR A 116 -5.23 -5.76 5.89
N ALA A 117 -4.24 -5.43 6.72
CA ALA A 117 -4.34 -4.33 7.70
C ALA A 117 -4.45 -2.96 6.99
N VAL A 118 -3.66 -2.74 5.94
CA VAL A 118 -3.73 -1.52 5.12
C VAL A 118 -5.12 -1.35 4.52
N MET A 119 -5.67 -2.38 3.90
CA MET A 119 -7.01 -2.34 3.30
C MET A 119 -8.10 -2.11 4.36
N ALA A 120 -7.99 -2.77 5.50
CA ALA A 120 -8.93 -2.56 6.62
C ALA A 120 -8.88 -1.11 7.10
N HIS A 121 -7.67 -0.55 7.30
CA HIS A 121 -7.47 0.85 7.70
C HIS A 121 -8.06 1.84 6.68
N LEU A 122 -7.86 1.62 5.37
CA LEU A 122 -8.46 2.47 4.34
C LEU A 122 -9.98 2.43 4.36
N PHE A 123 -10.57 1.25 4.57
CA PHE A 123 -12.01 1.07 4.65
C PHE A 123 -12.62 1.42 6.03
N GLU A 124 -11.84 1.76 7.06
CA GLU A 124 -12.37 2.39 8.27
C GLU A 124 -13.04 3.74 7.97
N HIS A 125 -12.50 4.47 7.01
CA HIS A 125 -13.12 5.72 6.58
C HIS A 125 -14.39 5.44 5.76
N PRO A 126 -15.56 5.92 6.18
CA PRO A 126 -16.84 5.56 5.56
C PRO A 126 -16.97 6.05 4.11
N ALA A 127 -16.27 7.13 3.74
CA ALA A 127 -16.26 7.65 2.37
C ALA A 127 -15.33 6.86 1.42
N THR A 128 -14.50 5.94 1.91
CA THR A 128 -13.71 5.06 1.04
C THR A 128 -14.62 3.96 0.49
N HIS A 129 -14.91 4.01 -0.81
CA HIS A 129 -15.75 3.04 -1.50
C HIS A 129 -14.94 1.99 -2.25
N ARG A 130 -13.80 2.41 -2.82
CA ARG A 130 -12.97 1.58 -3.68
C ARG A 130 -11.49 1.95 -3.51
N VAL A 131 -10.62 0.97 -3.43
CA VAL A 131 -9.17 1.15 -3.45
C VAL A 131 -8.65 0.81 -4.83
N VAL A 132 -7.77 1.65 -5.36
CA VAL A 132 -7.11 1.48 -6.65
C VAL A 132 -5.60 1.30 -6.46
N VAL A 133 -5.02 0.38 -7.23
CA VAL A 133 -3.57 0.13 -7.28
C VAL A 133 -3.10 -0.01 -8.72
N GLU A 134 -1.82 0.30 -8.94
CA GLU A 134 -1.19 0.29 -10.27
C GLU A 134 0.24 -0.29 -10.22
N PRO A 135 0.42 -1.54 -9.70
CA PRO A 135 1.73 -2.16 -9.66
C PRO A 135 2.28 -2.41 -11.06
N ASP A 136 3.62 -2.42 -11.17
CA ASP A 136 4.32 -2.79 -12.40
C ASP A 136 3.83 -4.16 -12.90
N VAL A 137 3.59 -4.29 -14.21
CA VAL A 137 3.09 -5.52 -14.84
C VAL A 137 4.00 -6.73 -14.59
N SER A 138 5.29 -6.51 -14.35
CA SER A 138 6.27 -7.56 -14.05
C SER A 138 6.26 -8.02 -12.60
N ASN A 139 5.65 -7.25 -11.67
CA ASN A 139 5.60 -7.57 -10.25
C ASN A 139 4.56 -8.66 -9.93
N LYS A 140 4.83 -9.89 -10.37
CA LYS A 140 3.91 -11.03 -10.23
C LYS A 140 3.55 -11.35 -8.77
N ALA A 141 4.51 -11.12 -7.84
CA ALA A 141 4.28 -11.37 -6.42
C ALA A 141 3.18 -10.46 -5.84
N VAL A 142 3.20 -9.18 -6.19
CA VAL A 142 2.19 -8.23 -5.71
C VAL A 142 0.84 -8.43 -6.41
N HIS A 143 0.82 -8.86 -7.68
CA HIS A 143 -0.43 -9.19 -8.36
C HIS A 143 -1.15 -10.35 -7.65
N ALA A 144 -0.43 -11.43 -7.34
CA ALA A 144 -0.99 -12.57 -6.60
C ALA A 144 -1.49 -12.16 -5.20
N LEU A 145 -0.76 -11.27 -4.52
CA LEU A 145 -1.13 -10.76 -3.21
C LEU A 145 -2.41 -9.89 -3.27
N ASN A 146 -2.50 -9.01 -4.26
CA ASN A 146 -3.67 -8.17 -4.49
C ASN A 146 -4.93 -9.00 -4.75
N GLU A 147 -4.82 -10.04 -5.57
CA GLU A 147 -5.93 -10.97 -5.85
C GLU A 147 -6.45 -11.65 -4.59
N VAL A 148 -5.53 -12.06 -3.69
CA VAL A 148 -5.89 -12.70 -2.42
C VAL A 148 -6.76 -11.80 -1.54
N VAL A 149 -6.52 -10.48 -1.52
CA VAL A 149 -7.31 -9.54 -0.70
C VAL A 149 -8.53 -8.98 -1.40
N GLY A 150 -8.72 -9.28 -2.69
CA GLY A 150 -9.95 -8.97 -3.41
C GLY A 150 -9.83 -7.98 -4.55
N PHE A 151 -8.61 -7.55 -4.93
CA PHE A 151 -8.44 -6.73 -6.13
C PHE A 151 -8.79 -7.51 -7.39
N VAL A 152 -9.45 -6.82 -8.30
CA VAL A 152 -9.79 -7.32 -9.64
C VAL A 152 -9.03 -6.48 -10.66
N PRO A 153 -8.18 -7.11 -11.50
CA PRO A 153 -7.51 -6.41 -12.59
C PRO A 153 -8.51 -5.81 -13.58
N ASP A 154 -8.21 -4.60 -14.06
CA ASP A 154 -8.99 -3.92 -15.09
C ASP A 154 -8.22 -3.90 -16.42
N ARG A 155 -7.15 -3.11 -16.51
CA ARG A 155 -6.34 -2.98 -17.73
C ARG A 155 -4.91 -2.57 -17.42
N GLU A 156 -4.04 -2.75 -18.40
CA GLU A 156 -2.70 -2.17 -18.37
C GLU A 156 -2.75 -0.69 -18.77
N ILE A 157 -1.94 0.11 -18.10
CA ILE A 157 -1.77 1.54 -18.35
C ILE A 157 -0.28 1.86 -18.49
N ASP A 158 0.04 2.83 -19.35
CA ASP A 158 1.41 3.32 -19.51
C ASP A 158 1.60 4.57 -18.64
N LYS A 159 2.46 4.47 -17.65
CA LYS A 159 2.96 5.58 -16.84
C LYS A 159 4.35 5.98 -17.34
N PRO A 160 4.82 7.22 -17.09
CA PRO A 160 6.16 7.63 -17.53
C PRO A 160 7.29 6.73 -17.05
N GLU A 161 7.15 6.18 -15.84
CA GLU A 161 8.18 5.37 -15.18
C GLU A 161 8.01 3.86 -15.35
N LYS A 162 6.80 3.39 -15.73
CA LYS A 162 6.50 1.95 -15.82
C LYS A 162 5.23 1.66 -16.62
N ARG A 163 5.10 0.44 -17.11
CA ARG A 163 3.82 -0.13 -17.51
C ARG A 163 3.17 -0.81 -16.32
N ALA A 164 1.96 -0.43 -15.97
CA ALA A 164 1.29 -0.85 -14.75
C ALA A 164 -0.03 -1.57 -15.03
N LEU A 165 -0.43 -2.47 -14.12
CA LEU A 165 -1.74 -3.13 -14.15
C LEU A 165 -2.69 -2.42 -13.18
N LEU A 166 -3.62 -1.65 -13.73
CA LEU A 166 -4.66 -0.99 -12.96
C LEU A 166 -5.61 -2.05 -12.39
N SER A 167 -5.83 -2.02 -11.08
CA SER A 167 -6.68 -2.98 -10.38
C SER A 167 -7.50 -2.28 -9.30
N PHE A 168 -8.71 -2.76 -9.06
CA PHE A 168 -9.65 -2.18 -8.12
C PHE A 168 -10.12 -3.20 -7.09
N CYS A 169 -10.35 -2.73 -5.87
CA CYS A 169 -11.01 -3.50 -4.81
C CYS A 169 -12.09 -2.65 -4.15
N THR A 170 -13.35 -3.04 -4.32
CA THR A 170 -14.45 -2.38 -3.61
C THR A 170 -14.50 -2.81 -2.14
N ARG A 171 -15.12 -1.98 -1.31
CA ARG A 171 -15.42 -2.33 0.10
C ARG A 171 -16.09 -3.70 0.22
N GLU A 172 -17.08 -3.98 -0.61
CA GLU A 172 -17.80 -5.25 -0.61
C GLU A 172 -16.90 -6.44 -0.95
N GLN A 173 -16.07 -6.32 -2.00
CA GLN A 173 -15.13 -7.36 -2.41
C GLN A 173 -14.16 -7.71 -1.28
N PHE A 174 -13.58 -6.70 -0.62
CA PHE A 174 -12.67 -6.89 0.49
C PHE A 174 -13.33 -7.64 1.65
N PHE A 175 -14.46 -7.17 2.16
CA PHE A 175 -15.12 -7.79 3.30
C PHE A 175 -15.69 -9.18 2.98
N LYS A 176 -16.17 -9.43 1.76
CA LYS A 176 -16.58 -10.76 1.31
C LYS A 176 -15.42 -11.76 1.35
N ARG A 177 -14.24 -11.39 0.86
CA ARG A 177 -13.03 -12.23 0.91
C ARG A 177 -12.64 -12.57 2.35
N HIS A 178 -12.69 -11.60 3.26
CA HIS A 178 -12.37 -11.82 4.66
C HIS A 178 -13.39 -12.70 5.39
N SER A 179 -14.67 -12.53 5.12
CA SER A 179 -15.72 -13.37 5.69
C SER A 179 -15.60 -14.83 5.26
N LEU A 180 -15.21 -15.10 4.01
CA LEU A 180 -14.97 -16.45 3.48
C LEU A 180 -13.71 -17.08 4.12
N ALA A 181 -12.63 -16.34 4.26
CA ALA A 181 -11.40 -16.81 4.91
C ALA A 181 -11.63 -17.18 6.38
N ALA A 182 -12.43 -16.38 7.12
CA ALA A 182 -12.79 -16.66 8.51
C ALA A 182 -13.67 -17.91 8.67
N ARG A 183 -14.39 -18.33 7.62
CA ARG A 183 -15.24 -19.54 7.59
C ARG A 183 -14.52 -20.78 7.09
N GLY A 184 -13.22 -20.72 6.77
CA GLY A 184 -12.43 -21.86 6.29
C GLY A 184 -12.81 -22.35 4.89
N VAL A 185 -13.53 -21.56 4.10
CA VAL A 185 -13.86 -21.88 2.71
C VAL A 185 -12.71 -21.45 1.83
N THR A 186 -11.89 -22.41 1.40
CA THR A 186 -10.89 -22.22 0.34
C THR A 186 -11.61 -22.04 -0.99
N VAL A 187 -11.40 -20.95 -1.69
CA VAL A 187 -11.86 -20.70 -3.06
C VAL A 187 -10.78 -21.11 -4.02
#